data_26b1b76c94a50e869292f3caefea987a
#
_entry.id   26b1b76c94a50e869292f3caefea987a
#
_cell.length_a   1.000
_cell.length_b   1.000
_cell.length_c   1.000
_cell.angle_alpha   90.00
_cell.angle_beta   90.00
_cell.angle_gamma   90.00
#
_symmetry.space_group_name_H-M   'P 1'
#
loop_
_entity.id
_entity.type
_entity.pdbx_description
1 polymer ?
#
loop_
_entity_poly.entity_id
_entity_poly.type
_entity_poly.pdbx_seq_one_letter_code
_entity_poly.pdbx_strand_id
1 'polypeptide(L)'
;MIGWLRGRVLTLHPSGSLVLDVNGVGYEVNLASGEELRVGDDAELFVHTVVRSDAIVLYGFRSLDDREFFSTLLVTPGVGPSTALAALRTMPTAELRLAIENSDVKRVAQIPGIGAKTASRIVLELKGKLVEEPTKETSYLGPRASDIEEALRSLGYAQSEIREALEGVTLPDDESSALRSALQHLGRR
;
A
#
# COMPACT_ATOMS: atom_id res chain seq x y z
N MET A 1 7.09 -0.84 -15.19
CA MET A 1 6.01 -0.56 -14.22
C MET A 1 6.55 0.46 -13.23
N ILE A 2 5.78 1.51 -12.90
CA ILE A 2 6.15 2.55 -11.92
C ILE A 2 5.45 2.20 -10.62
N GLY A 3 6.21 1.99 -9.53
CA GLY A 3 5.69 1.55 -8.24
C GLY A 3 5.77 2.60 -7.13
N TRP A 4 6.63 3.61 -7.29
CA TRP A 4 6.84 4.69 -6.34
C TRP A 4 7.44 5.90 -7.04
N LEU A 5 7.06 7.09 -6.61
CA LEU A 5 7.58 8.35 -7.11
C LEU A 5 7.84 9.30 -5.94
N ARG A 6 8.94 10.03 -6.01
CA ARG A 6 9.25 11.14 -5.11
C ARG A 6 9.64 12.35 -5.94
N GLY A 7 9.03 13.49 -5.65
CA GLY A 7 9.30 14.71 -6.38
C GLY A 7 8.51 15.90 -5.89
N ARG A 8 8.50 16.97 -6.66
CA ARG A 8 7.82 18.22 -6.35
C ARG A 8 6.49 18.33 -7.09
N VAL A 9 5.43 18.74 -6.40
CA VAL A 9 4.12 18.99 -7.00
C VAL A 9 4.17 20.23 -7.87
N LEU A 10 3.97 20.07 -9.20
CA LEU A 10 3.91 21.18 -10.15
C LEU A 10 2.49 21.74 -10.28
N THR A 11 1.51 20.84 -10.38
CA THR A 11 0.10 21.23 -10.54
C THR A 11 -0.81 20.28 -9.77
N LEU A 12 -1.96 20.82 -9.35
CA LEU A 12 -3.07 20.05 -8.78
C LEU A 12 -4.31 20.35 -9.60
N HIS A 13 -5.01 19.31 -10.04
CA HIS A 13 -6.25 19.44 -10.79
C HIS A 13 -7.48 19.22 -9.89
N PRO A 14 -8.57 19.94 -10.12
CA PRO A 14 -9.83 19.74 -9.37
C PRO A 14 -10.39 18.31 -9.48
N SER A 15 -10.02 17.57 -10.54
CA SER A 15 -10.37 16.16 -10.73
C SER A 15 -9.68 15.22 -9.73
N GLY A 16 -8.72 15.73 -8.94
CA GLY A 16 -7.93 14.94 -8.00
C GLY A 16 -6.73 14.26 -8.66
N SER A 17 -6.20 14.79 -9.77
CA SER A 17 -4.87 14.42 -10.29
C SER A 17 -3.86 15.52 -10.00
N LEU A 18 -2.58 15.15 -10.00
CA LEU A 18 -1.46 16.08 -9.92
C LEU A 18 -0.42 15.75 -10.97
N VAL A 19 0.45 16.73 -11.26
CA VAL A 19 1.70 16.50 -11.96
C VAL A 19 2.84 16.60 -10.95
N LEU A 20 3.62 15.53 -10.83
CA LEU A 20 4.80 15.43 -9.97
C LEU A 20 6.06 15.55 -10.83
N ASP A 21 6.89 16.54 -10.54
CA ASP A 21 8.22 16.66 -11.16
C ASP A 21 9.20 15.72 -10.45
N VAL A 22 9.71 14.77 -11.20
CA VAL A 22 10.76 13.87 -10.75
C VAL A 22 11.98 14.08 -11.64
N ASN A 23 12.91 14.92 -11.19
CA ASN A 23 14.14 15.26 -11.91
C ASN A 23 13.90 15.76 -13.35
N GLY A 24 12.94 16.65 -13.55
CA GLY A 24 12.63 17.25 -14.85
C GLY A 24 11.64 16.44 -15.70
N VAL A 25 11.12 15.33 -15.19
CA VAL A 25 10.04 14.56 -15.84
C VAL A 25 8.75 14.75 -15.05
N GLY A 26 7.71 15.30 -15.71
CA GLY A 26 6.38 15.46 -15.10
C GLY A 26 5.55 14.18 -15.21
N TYR A 27 5.21 13.58 -14.08
CA TYR A 27 4.31 12.42 -14.00
C TYR A 27 2.91 12.87 -13.61
N GLU A 28 1.92 12.61 -14.47
CA GLU A 28 0.52 12.81 -14.11
C GLU A 28 0.01 11.63 -13.31
N VAL A 29 -0.45 11.89 -12.09
CA VAL A 29 -0.87 10.86 -11.13
C VAL A 29 -2.27 11.16 -10.61
N ASN A 30 -3.19 10.19 -10.72
CA ASN A 30 -4.51 10.25 -10.12
C ASN A 30 -4.43 9.86 -8.64
N LEU A 31 -4.78 10.77 -7.73
CA LEU A 31 -4.65 10.55 -6.30
C LEU A 31 -5.90 9.91 -5.69
N ALA A 32 -5.71 9.00 -4.74
CA ALA A 32 -6.77 8.53 -3.85
C ALA A 32 -7.13 9.60 -2.81
N SER A 33 -6.12 10.29 -2.26
CA SER A 33 -6.30 11.43 -1.35
C SER A 33 -5.22 12.46 -1.66
N GLY A 34 -5.57 13.70 -1.78
CA GLY A 34 -4.64 14.78 -2.14
C GLY A 34 -4.92 16.09 -1.42
N GLU A 35 -5.89 16.10 -0.48
CA GLU A 35 -6.35 17.31 0.19
C GLU A 35 -5.24 18.07 0.96
N GLU A 36 -4.18 17.35 1.35
CA GLU A 36 -3.05 17.95 2.10
C GLU A 36 -1.91 18.45 1.21
N LEU A 37 -1.93 18.14 -0.10
CA LEU A 37 -0.85 18.55 -1.02
C LEU A 37 -1.12 19.91 -1.64
N ARG A 38 -0.06 20.72 -1.76
CA ARG A 38 -0.07 22.03 -2.41
C ARG A 38 0.97 22.06 -3.53
N VAL A 39 0.76 22.95 -4.49
CA VAL A 39 1.76 23.26 -5.50
C VAL A 39 3.04 23.75 -4.84
N GLY A 40 4.15 23.13 -5.18
CA GLY A 40 5.49 23.39 -4.63
C GLY A 40 5.89 22.46 -3.48
N ASP A 41 4.99 21.65 -2.94
CA ASP A 41 5.33 20.67 -1.90
C ASP A 41 6.15 19.53 -2.47
N ASP A 42 7.04 18.97 -1.65
CA ASP A 42 7.66 17.69 -1.92
C ASP A 42 6.69 16.57 -1.53
N ALA A 43 6.52 15.58 -2.40
CA ALA A 43 5.60 14.47 -2.19
C ALA A 43 6.23 13.13 -2.53
N GLU A 44 5.84 12.12 -1.74
CA GLU A 44 6.15 10.72 -1.98
C GLU A 44 4.83 9.97 -2.18
N LEU A 45 4.76 9.18 -3.25
CA LEU A 45 3.56 8.45 -3.64
C LEU A 45 3.91 7.01 -3.97
N PHE A 46 3.22 6.07 -3.37
CA PHE A 46 3.14 4.70 -3.85
C PHE A 46 2.24 4.68 -5.09
N VAL A 47 2.68 4.01 -6.15
CA VAL A 47 2.02 4.09 -7.45
C VAL A 47 1.55 2.71 -7.90
N HIS A 48 0.33 2.65 -8.41
CA HIS A 48 -0.19 1.54 -9.19
C HIS A 48 -0.28 1.97 -10.65
N THR A 49 0.44 1.26 -11.53
CA THR A 49 0.47 1.55 -12.96
C THR A 49 -0.53 0.68 -13.70
N VAL A 50 -1.46 1.30 -14.42
CA VAL A 50 -2.37 0.61 -15.35
C VAL A 50 -1.93 0.89 -16.78
N VAL A 51 -1.58 -0.17 -17.50
CA VAL A 51 -1.19 -0.07 -18.92
C VAL A 51 -2.39 -0.46 -19.78
N ARG A 52 -2.78 0.42 -20.70
CA ARG A 52 -3.80 0.18 -21.73
C ARG A 52 -3.15 0.28 -23.11
N SER A 53 -3.89 -0.09 -24.14
CA SER A 53 -3.41 0.00 -25.54
C SER A 53 -3.06 1.42 -25.97
N ASP A 54 -3.68 2.41 -25.36
CA ASP A 54 -3.62 3.83 -25.75
C ASP A 54 -3.03 4.74 -24.67
N ALA A 55 -2.84 4.24 -23.44
CA ALA A 55 -2.36 5.06 -22.32
C ALA A 55 -1.68 4.26 -21.21
N ILE A 56 -0.77 4.93 -20.51
CA ILE A 56 -0.24 4.51 -19.21
C ILE A 56 -0.85 5.44 -18.18
N VAL A 57 -1.63 4.88 -17.24
CA VAL A 57 -2.32 5.65 -16.21
C VAL A 57 -1.71 5.31 -14.85
N LEU A 58 -1.34 6.36 -14.10
CA LEU A 58 -0.77 6.22 -12.76
C LEU A 58 -1.82 6.58 -11.71
N TYR A 59 -1.92 5.73 -10.70
CA TYR A 59 -2.75 5.93 -9.50
C TYR A 59 -1.84 6.04 -8.29
N GLY A 60 -1.94 7.14 -7.55
CA GLY A 60 -1.05 7.47 -6.44
C GLY A 60 -1.72 7.40 -5.08
N PHE A 61 -0.97 6.90 -4.11
CA PHE A 61 -1.41 6.65 -2.73
C PHE A 61 -0.37 7.17 -1.75
N ARG A 62 -0.80 7.63 -0.58
CA ARG A 62 0.10 8.12 0.48
C ARG A 62 0.72 6.97 1.27
N SER A 63 0.10 5.80 1.29
CA SER A 63 0.59 4.62 1.96
C SER A 63 0.66 3.42 1.03
N LEU A 64 1.52 2.47 1.38
CA LEU A 64 1.61 1.18 0.69
C LEU A 64 0.31 0.38 0.89
N ASP A 65 -0.29 0.46 2.09
CA ASP A 65 -1.54 -0.24 2.41
C ASP A 65 -2.69 0.21 1.50
N ASP A 66 -2.86 1.51 1.27
CA ASP A 66 -3.88 2.03 0.34
C ASP A 66 -3.66 1.56 -1.09
N ARG A 67 -2.39 1.53 -1.54
CA ARG A 67 -2.03 1.02 -2.87
C ARG A 67 -2.33 -0.48 -3.00
N GLU A 68 -2.04 -1.28 -1.98
CA GLU A 68 -2.30 -2.73 -1.97
C GLU A 68 -3.79 -3.01 -1.91
N PHE A 69 -4.51 -2.25 -1.09
CA PHE A 69 -5.96 -2.37 -1.01
C PHE A 69 -6.65 -1.97 -2.32
N PHE A 70 -6.17 -0.90 -2.98
CA PHE A 70 -6.62 -0.55 -4.33
C PHE A 70 -6.44 -1.73 -5.31
N SER A 71 -5.27 -2.37 -5.29
CA SER A 71 -4.98 -3.53 -6.13
C SER A 71 -5.91 -4.71 -5.82
N THR A 72 -6.24 -4.91 -4.56
CA THR A 72 -7.18 -5.93 -4.10
C THR A 72 -8.60 -5.67 -4.61
N LEU A 73 -9.05 -4.41 -4.58
CA LEU A 73 -10.36 -4.04 -5.14
C LEU A 73 -10.47 -4.33 -6.64
N LEU A 74 -9.39 -4.16 -7.39
CA LEU A 74 -9.37 -4.41 -8.84
C LEU A 74 -9.56 -5.88 -9.23
N VAL A 75 -9.31 -6.82 -8.32
CA VAL A 75 -9.55 -8.26 -8.56
C VAL A 75 -11.04 -8.57 -8.63
N THR A 76 -11.89 -7.73 -8.02
CA THR A 76 -13.35 -7.95 -8.01
C THR A 76 -13.98 -7.62 -9.37
N PRO A 77 -14.68 -8.55 -10.03
CA PRO A 77 -15.35 -8.30 -11.30
C PRO A 77 -16.36 -7.16 -11.19
N GLY A 78 -16.23 -6.18 -12.08
CA GLY A 78 -17.06 -4.98 -12.11
C GLY A 78 -16.50 -3.81 -11.30
N VAL A 79 -15.32 -3.95 -10.69
CA VAL A 79 -14.59 -2.86 -10.06
C VAL A 79 -13.41 -2.49 -10.94
N GLY A 80 -13.51 -1.37 -11.64
CA GLY A 80 -12.41 -0.82 -12.42
C GLY A 80 -11.58 0.19 -11.61
N PRO A 81 -10.44 0.67 -12.17
CA PRO A 81 -9.56 1.61 -11.47
C PRO A 81 -10.26 2.89 -11.00
N SER A 82 -11.14 3.46 -11.82
CA SER A 82 -11.89 4.67 -11.44
C SER A 82 -12.83 4.41 -10.26
N THR A 83 -13.47 3.24 -10.22
CA THR A 83 -14.38 2.84 -9.13
C THR A 83 -13.59 2.56 -7.85
N ALA A 84 -12.47 1.84 -7.95
CA ALA A 84 -11.59 1.58 -6.81
C ALA A 84 -11.00 2.87 -6.24
N LEU A 85 -10.61 3.83 -7.10
CA LEU A 85 -10.13 5.14 -6.66
C LEU A 85 -11.24 5.94 -5.97
N ALA A 86 -12.47 5.92 -6.50
CA ALA A 86 -13.63 6.56 -5.89
C ALA A 86 -13.93 5.97 -4.50
N ALA A 87 -13.73 4.66 -4.32
CA ALA A 87 -13.89 4.01 -3.03
C ALA A 87 -12.96 4.60 -1.98
N LEU A 88 -11.65 4.70 -2.29
CA LEU A 88 -10.64 5.23 -1.39
C LEU A 88 -10.74 6.75 -1.17
N ARG A 89 -11.37 7.48 -2.10
CA ARG A 89 -11.73 8.89 -1.92
C ARG A 89 -12.94 9.10 -1.02
N THR A 90 -13.85 8.12 -0.98
CA THR A 90 -15.12 8.23 -0.24
C THR A 90 -14.95 7.86 1.22
N MET A 91 -14.11 6.89 1.53
CA MET A 91 -13.85 6.47 2.91
C MET A 91 -12.43 5.92 3.09
N PRO A 92 -11.86 6.07 4.29
CA PRO A 92 -10.54 5.52 4.61
C PRO A 92 -10.50 3.99 4.41
N THR A 93 -9.33 3.48 4.01
CA THR A 93 -9.09 2.04 3.77
C THR A 93 -9.51 1.18 4.96
N ALA A 94 -9.18 1.59 6.19
CA ALA A 94 -9.56 0.87 7.40
C ALA A 94 -11.08 0.75 7.58
N GLU A 95 -11.83 1.82 7.29
CA GLU A 95 -13.30 1.81 7.38
C GLU A 95 -13.91 0.90 6.32
N LEU A 96 -13.39 0.94 5.10
CA LEU A 96 -13.87 0.09 4.01
C LEU A 96 -13.57 -1.40 4.27
N ARG A 97 -12.41 -1.73 4.84
CA ARG A 97 -12.09 -3.09 5.30
C ARG A 97 -13.10 -3.58 6.35
N LEU A 98 -13.37 -2.77 7.37
CA LEU A 98 -14.36 -3.10 8.41
C LEU A 98 -15.76 -3.31 7.84
N ALA A 99 -16.19 -2.46 6.88
CA ALA A 99 -17.49 -2.62 6.23
C ALA A 99 -17.58 -3.96 5.47
N ILE A 100 -16.51 -4.37 4.79
CA ILE A 100 -16.44 -5.65 4.06
C ILE A 100 -16.48 -6.83 5.05
N GLU A 101 -15.67 -6.81 6.10
CA GLU A 101 -15.61 -7.88 7.09
C GLU A 101 -16.94 -8.05 7.83
N ASN A 102 -17.61 -6.94 8.17
CA ASN A 102 -18.92 -6.94 8.80
C ASN A 102 -20.08 -7.25 7.82
N SER A 103 -19.78 -7.49 6.55
CA SER A 103 -20.78 -7.71 5.49
C SER A 103 -21.76 -6.54 5.33
N ASP A 104 -21.31 -5.31 5.58
CA ASP A 104 -22.14 -4.10 5.44
C ASP A 104 -22.20 -3.66 3.96
N VAL A 105 -22.98 -4.40 3.18
CA VAL A 105 -23.23 -4.13 1.76
C VAL A 105 -23.79 -2.73 1.56
N LYS A 106 -24.61 -2.22 2.51
CA LYS A 106 -25.22 -0.87 2.39
C LYS A 106 -24.16 0.22 2.47
N ARG A 107 -23.16 0.06 3.36
CA ARG A 107 -22.05 1.00 3.51
C ARG A 107 -21.18 1.01 2.25
N VAL A 108 -20.84 -0.16 1.71
CA VAL A 108 -20.05 -0.31 0.48
C VAL A 108 -20.83 0.25 -0.75
N ALA A 109 -22.15 0.13 -0.79
CA ALA A 109 -22.97 0.67 -1.86
C ALA A 109 -23.12 2.20 -1.84
N GLN A 110 -22.65 2.91 -0.79
CA GLN A 110 -22.59 4.38 -0.75
C GLN A 110 -21.46 4.95 -1.61
N ILE A 111 -20.54 4.11 -2.05
CA ILE A 111 -19.41 4.52 -2.88
C ILE A 111 -19.91 4.87 -4.28
N PRO A 112 -19.57 6.06 -4.82
CA PRO A 112 -19.95 6.45 -6.16
C PRO A 112 -19.50 5.41 -7.21
N GLY A 113 -20.43 4.97 -8.07
CA GLY A 113 -20.16 3.96 -9.09
C GLY A 113 -20.27 2.50 -8.60
N ILE A 114 -20.59 2.27 -7.31
CA ILE A 114 -20.84 0.94 -6.75
C ILE A 114 -22.33 0.77 -6.44
N GLY A 115 -23.04 0.00 -7.26
CA GLY A 115 -24.42 -0.39 -6.98
C GLY A 115 -24.50 -1.59 -6.03
N ALA A 116 -25.71 -1.89 -5.51
CA ALA A 116 -25.95 -2.98 -4.56
C ALA A 116 -25.39 -4.35 -5.03
N LYS A 117 -25.48 -4.66 -6.32
CA LYS A 117 -24.95 -5.91 -6.90
C LYS A 117 -23.42 -5.97 -6.83
N THR A 118 -22.74 -4.87 -7.16
CA THR A 118 -21.27 -4.77 -7.09
C THR A 118 -20.82 -4.76 -5.64
N ALA A 119 -21.50 -4.04 -4.75
CA ALA A 119 -21.21 -4.02 -3.32
C ALA A 119 -21.31 -5.43 -2.69
N SER A 120 -22.39 -6.17 -3.01
CA SER A 120 -22.52 -7.57 -2.55
C SER A 120 -21.40 -8.46 -3.04
N ARG A 121 -20.93 -8.25 -4.28
CA ARG A 121 -19.82 -9.01 -4.85
C ARG A 121 -18.49 -8.67 -4.16
N ILE A 122 -18.21 -7.38 -3.93
CA ILE A 122 -17.02 -6.93 -3.19
C ILE A 122 -16.97 -7.62 -1.82
N VAL A 123 -18.08 -7.56 -1.07
CA VAL A 123 -18.18 -8.18 0.25
C VAL A 123 -17.96 -9.69 0.15
N LEU A 124 -18.62 -10.38 -0.79
CA LEU A 124 -18.51 -11.83 -0.93
C LEU A 124 -17.09 -12.28 -1.28
N GLU A 125 -16.43 -11.58 -2.20
CA GLU A 125 -15.12 -11.99 -2.71
C GLU A 125 -13.95 -11.58 -1.80
N LEU A 126 -14.09 -10.48 -1.07
CA LEU A 126 -12.99 -9.94 -0.25
C LEU A 126 -13.13 -10.27 1.23
N LYS A 127 -14.32 -10.61 1.72
CA LYS A 127 -14.50 -11.04 3.12
C LYS A 127 -13.61 -12.24 3.43
N GLY A 128 -12.88 -12.17 4.53
CA GLY A 128 -11.92 -13.20 4.96
C GLY A 128 -10.58 -13.19 4.19
N LYS A 129 -10.48 -12.41 3.09
CA LYS A 129 -9.21 -12.20 2.38
C LYS A 129 -8.52 -10.91 2.82
N LEU A 130 -9.28 -10.01 3.43
CA LEU A 130 -8.81 -8.74 4.00
C LEU A 130 -8.42 -8.89 5.47
N VAL A 131 -8.54 -10.11 6.05
CA VAL A 131 -7.94 -10.39 7.34
C VAL A 131 -6.50 -9.98 7.19
N GLU A 132 -6.13 -8.96 7.94
CA GLU A 132 -4.78 -8.50 8.08
C GLU A 132 -3.90 -9.74 8.23
N GLU A 133 -3.12 -10.08 7.20
CA GLU A 133 -1.76 -10.35 7.59
C GLU A 133 -1.39 -9.13 8.45
N PRO A 134 -1.04 -9.34 9.75
CA PRO A 134 -0.75 -8.23 10.64
C PRO A 134 0.13 -7.33 9.82
N THR A 135 -0.31 -6.10 9.62
CA THR A 135 0.41 -5.09 8.88
C THR A 135 1.85 -5.37 9.21
N LYS A 136 2.58 -5.93 8.27
CA LYS A 136 3.98 -5.69 8.28
C LYS A 136 3.97 -4.17 8.22
N GLU A 137 3.95 -3.51 9.39
CA GLU A 137 4.75 -2.34 9.53
C GLU A 137 6.06 -2.80 8.96
N THR A 138 6.20 -2.62 7.67
CA THR A 138 7.47 -2.49 7.04
C THR A 138 7.96 -1.21 7.69
N SER A 139 8.34 -1.37 8.94
CA SER A 139 9.31 -0.54 9.58
C SER A 139 10.29 -0.31 8.45
N TYR A 140 10.41 0.92 7.98
CA TYR A 140 11.45 1.34 7.05
C TYR A 140 12.83 1.24 7.75
N LEU A 141 13.07 0.12 8.35
CA LEU A 141 14.37 -0.48 8.51
C LEU A 141 14.71 -0.92 7.10
N GLY A 142 15.56 -0.20 6.41
CA GLY A 142 15.83 -0.28 4.97
C GLY A 142 15.85 -1.71 4.40
N PRO A 143 16.03 -1.90 3.10
CA PRO A 143 15.90 -3.18 2.38
C PRO A 143 16.58 -4.38 3.08
N ARG A 144 17.49 -4.11 3.99
CA ARG A 144 18.30 -5.07 4.76
C ARG A 144 17.58 -5.83 5.87
N ALA A 145 16.56 -5.25 6.51
CA ALA A 145 15.85 -5.97 7.59
C ALA A 145 14.92 -7.06 7.04
N SER A 146 14.36 -6.86 5.84
CA SER A 146 13.57 -7.88 5.16
C SER A 146 14.42 -9.08 4.74
N ASP A 147 15.67 -8.84 4.31
CA ASP A 147 16.58 -9.89 3.88
C ASP A 147 17.04 -10.73 5.08
N ILE A 148 17.27 -10.09 6.23
CA ILE A 148 17.61 -10.78 7.49
C ILE A 148 16.41 -11.57 8.03
N GLU A 149 15.19 -11.02 7.97
CA GLU A 149 13.97 -11.76 8.34
C GLU A 149 13.78 -13.00 7.47
N GLU A 150 13.99 -12.89 6.15
CA GLU A 150 13.89 -14.01 5.23
C GLU A 150 14.96 -15.06 5.49
N ALA A 151 16.19 -14.63 5.77
CA ALA A 151 17.28 -15.53 6.14
C ALA A 151 16.98 -16.27 7.45
N LEU A 152 16.51 -15.60 8.50
CA LEU A 152 16.14 -16.22 9.78
C LEU A 152 14.95 -17.16 9.64
N ARG A 153 13.95 -16.82 8.80
CA ARG A 153 12.83 -17.69 8.50
C ARG A 153 13.28 -18.97 7.76
N SER A 154 14.22 -18.85 6.81
CA SER A 154 14.79 -20.01 6.12
C SER A 154 15.57 -20.94 7.04
N LEU A 155 16.11 -20.40 8.14
CA LEU A 155 16.79 -21.15 9.20
C LEU A 155 15.81 -21.81 10.20
N GLY A 156 14.49 -21.59 10.03
CA GLY A 156 13.44 -22.27 10.81
C GLY A 156 12.96 -21.51 12.06
N TYR A 157 13.37 -20.24 12.27
CA TYR A 157 12.89 -19.44 13.39
C TYR A 157 11.45 -18.97 13.17
N ALA A 158 10.66 -18.96 14.26
CA ALA A 158 9.28 -18.49 14.23
C ALA A 158 9.23 -16.95 14.11
N GLN A 159 8.13 -16.42 13.52
CA GLN A 159 7.97 -14.98 13.29
C GLN A 159 8.04 -14.15 14.58
N SER A 160 7.58 -14.69 15.70
CA SER A 160 7.66 -14.05 17.02
C SER A 160 9.10 -13.93 17.53
N GLU A 161 9.92 -14.95 17.29
CA GLU A 161 11.34 -14.97 17.69
C GLU A 161 12.15 -13.99 16.84
N ILE A 162 11.87 -13.92 15.54
CA ILE A 162 12.51 -12.99 14.60
C ILE A 162 12.20 -11.55 15.00
N ARG A 163 10.94 -11.24 15.32
CA ARG A 163 10.54 -9.91 15.76
C ARG A 163 11.27 -9.50 17.03
N GLU A 164 11.28 -10.35 18.05
CA GLU A 164 11.94 -10.09 19.34
C GLU A 164 13.45 -9.92 19.18
N ALA A 165 14.08 -10.67 18.25
CA ALA A 165 15.51 -10.56 17.97
C ALA A 165 15.90 -9.27 17.23
N LEU A 166 14.98 -8.69 16.47
CA LEU A 166 15.21 -7.45 15.70
C LEU A 166 14.73 -6.20 16.44
N GLU A 167 13.85 -6.34 17.45
CA GLU A 167 13.43 -5.22 18.30
C GLU A 167 14.61 -4.69 19.15
N GLY A 168 14.97 -3.42 18.92
CA GLY A 168 16.01 -2.72 19.71
C GLY A 168 17.45 -3.01 19.31
N VAL A 169 17.69 -3.75 18.23
CA VAL A 169 19.04 -3.99 17.70
C VAL A 169 19.36 -3.00 16.58
N THR A 170 20.40 -2.18 16.76
CA THR A 170 20.96 -1.40 15.66
C THR A 170 21.74 -2.35 14.77
N LEU A 171 21.16 -2.69 13.60
CA LEU A 171 21.80 -3.60 12.65
C LEU A 171 23.00 -2.91 11.97
N PRO A 172 24.17 -3.57 11.92
CA PRO A 172 25.33 -3.07 11.18
C PRO A 172 25.05 -2.91 9.69
N ASP A 173 25.85 -2.06 9.02
CA ASP A 173 25.71 -1.80 7.58
C ASP A 173 26.08 -3.00 6.68
N ASP A 174 26.77 -3.99 7.22
CA ASP A 174 27.14 -5.23 6.53
C ASP A 174 26.15 -6.34 6.86
N GLU A 175 25.59 -6.98 5.81
CA GLU A 175 24.56 -8.03 5.88
C GLU A 175 24.99 -9.23 6.72
N SER A 176 26.24 -9.68 6.55
CA SER A 176 26.78 -10.81 7.31
C SER A 176 26.92 -10.50 8.79
N SER A 177 27.27 -9.27 9.14
CA SER A 177 27.40 -8.80 10.53
C SER A 177 26.02 -8.58 11.16
N ALA A 178 25.06 -8.09 10.41
CA ALA A 178 23.68 -7.90 10.85
C ALA A 178 22.98 -9.24 11.14
N LEU A 179 23.11 -10.23 10.24
CA LEU A 179 22.60 -11.58 10.46
C LEU A 179 23.25 -12.26 11.67
N ARG A 180 24.57 -12.09 11.84
CA ARG A 180 25.29 -12.62 12.99
C ARG A 180 24.85 -12.00 14.30
N SER A 181 24.61 -10.69 14.33
CA SER A 181 24.07 -9.98 15.50
C SER A 181 22.66 -10.48 15.88
N ALA A 182 21.79 -10.67 14.91
CA ALA A 182 20.45 -11.21 15.13
C ALA A 182 20.50 -12.66 15.68
N LEU A 183 21.35 -13.51 15.11
CA LEU A 183 21.56 -14.89 15.59
C LEU A 183 22.16 -14.94 17.01
N GLN A 184 23.07 -14.04 17.35
CA GLN A 184 23.61 -13.95 18.71
C GLN A 184 22.53 -13.55 19.74
N HIS A 185 21.56 -12.75 19.34
CA HIS A 185 20.44 -12.35 20.20
C HIS A 185 19.49 -13.53 20.43
N LEU A 186 19.21 -14.32 19.38
CA LEU A 186 18.42 -15.56 19.46
C LEU A 186 19.12 -16.68 20.27
N GLY A 187 20.45 -16.80 20.17
CA GLY A 187 21.22 -17.87 20.81
C GLY A 187 21.62 -17.62 22.29
N ARG A 188 21.25 -16.49 22.89
CA ARG A 188 21.50 -16.16 24.29
C ARG A 188 20.44 -16.65 25.28
N ARG A 189 19.53 -17.51 24.81
CA ARG A 189 18.52 -18.19 25.67
C ARG A 189 18.77 -19.67 25.82
#